data_c383db28cd62a495a99e1a22e3beef4c
#
_entry.id   c383db28cd62a495a99e1a22e3beef4c
#
_cell.length_a   1.000
_cell.length_b   1.000
_cell.length_c   1.000
_cell.angle_alpha   90.00
_cell.angle_beta   90.00
_cell.angle_gamma   90.00
#
_symmetry.space_group_name_H-M   'P 1'
#
loop_
_entity.id
_entity.type
_entity.pdbx_description
1 polymer ?
#
loop_
_entity_poly.entity_id
_entity_poly.type
_entity_poly.pdbx_seq_one_letter_code
_entity_poly.pdbx_strand_id
1 'polypeptide(L)'
;MSKMSETIKHKIMVLSGKGGVGKTTVATGIALSLAKMGKKVGLMDIDITGPNVPKMMGLEGTELHIEDGQIFPAIGPHGIKVISMAFLIEDPDKPVIWRGPIKLGAIQQFIGDVAWGDLDALVIDFPPGTGDEPLTVSQTLPNLDGVVIVTTPQEVALLDSRKSINFAKTISVPVLGVVENMSGYRLSGVASPGAEFSLTGPNGVPISIIASQDGAWSTTLDLFKSGGGEESAQDLEVPFLGRLPFDPGVVRGGDDGVHRIVADPDGETARAFGDVVENILNSLDNRNTHNVKIT
;
A
#
# COMPACT_ATOMS: atom_id res chain seq x y z
N MET A 1 9.86 26.32 6.16
CA MET A 1 9.96 24.85 6.04
C MET A 1 9.05 24.25 7.10
N SER A 2 8.15 23.33 6.77
CA SER A 2 7.25 22.74 7.77
C SER A 2 8.07 21.86 8.72
N LYS A 3 7.70 21.83 10.01
CA LYS A 3 8.34 20.97 11.03
C LYS A 3 8.37 19.49 10.61
N MET A 4 7.45 19.06 9.76
CA MET A 4 7.38 17.70 9.20
C MET A 4 8.63 17.29 8.37
N SER A 5 9.32 18.24 7.73
CA SER A 5 10.46 17.91 6.86
C SER A 5 11.73 17.56 7.62
N GLU A 6 11.85 17.91 8.89
CA GLU A 6 13.07 17.74 9.68
C GLU A 6 13.11 16.47 10.51
N THR A 7 11.92 15.86 10.78
CA THR A 7 11.81 14.73 11.70
C THR A 7 11.41 13.42 11.02
N ILE A 8 11.02 13.44 9.74
CA ILE A 8 10.63 12.27 8.97
C ILE A 8 11.68 11.95 7.92
N LYS A 9 12.33 10.77 8.03
CA LYS A 9 13.43 10.39 7.14
C LYS A 9 12.97 10.10 5.71
N HIS A 10 11.89 9.32 5.56
CA HIS A 10 11.36 8.93 4.25
C HIS A 10 9.86 9.18 4.17
N LYS A 11 9.41 9.82 3.09
CA LYS A 11 8.00 10.05 2.76
C LYS A 11 7.67 9.29 1.49
N ILE A 12 6.91 8.21 1.64
CA ILE A 12 6.60 7.23 0.60
C ILE A 12 5.14 7.41 0.19
N MET A 13 4.93 7.86 -1.03
CA MET A 13 3.61 7.97 -1.64
C MET A 13 3.16 6.61 -2.17
N VAL A 14 1.92 6.20 -1.92
CA VAL A 14 1.29 5.03 -2.53
C VAL A 14 0.20 5.49 -3.47
N LEU A 15 0.32 5.14 -4.75
CA LEU A 15 -0.54 5.61 -5.83
C LEU A 15 -1.07 4.44 -6.66
N SER A 16 -2.24 4.61 -7.24
CA SER A 16 -2.79 3.70 -8.25
C SER A 16 -3.49 4.48 -9.36
N GLY A 17 -3.43 3.97 -10.58
CA GLY A 17 -4.06 4.59 -11.74
C GLY A 17 -5.59 4.49 -11.75
N LYS A 18 -6.17 3.55 -10.99
CA LYS A 18 -7.61 3.36 -10.83
C LYS A 18 -7.97 2.88 -9.42
N GLY A 19 -9.25 3.00 -9.07
CA GLY A 19 -9.81 2.42 -7.84
C GLY A 19 -9.91 0.89 -7.90
N GLY A 20 -9.98 0.25 -6.74
CA GLY A 20 -10.24 -1.19 -6.62
C GLY A 20 -9.02 -2.11 -6.83
N VAL A 21 -7.82 -1.58 -6.99
CA VAL A 21 -6.57 -2.39 -7.08
C VAL A 21 -5.98 -2.76 -5.72
N GLY A 22 -6.58 -2.31 -4.62
CA GLY A 22 -6.10 -2.55 -3.26
C GLY A 22 -4.98 -1.61 -2.82
N LYS A 23 -4.95 -0.37 -3.31
CA LYS A 23 -3.98 0.66 -2.95
C LYS A 23 -3.86 0.83 -1.42
N THR A 24 -4.98 1.05 -0.72
CA THR A 24 -5.03 1.20 0.74
C THR A 24 -4.53 -0.05 1.48
N THR A 25 -4.86 -1.25 0.97
CA THR A 25 -4.32 -2.51 1.50
C THR A 25 -2.80 -2.57 1.38
N VAL A 26 -2.25 -2.11 0.25
CA VAL A 26 -0.80 -2.07 0.05
C VAL A 26 -0.17 -1.00 0.94
N ALA A 27 -0.76 0.19 1.07
CA ALA A 27 -0.26 1.24 1.94
C ALA A 27 -0.22 0.81 3.42
N THR A 28 -1.31 0.22 3.93
CA THR A 28 -1.38 -0.32 5.30
C THR A 28 -0.40 -1.47 5.50
N GLY A 29 -0.28 -2.38 4.52
CA GLY A 29 0.64 -3.50 4.56
C GLY A 29 2.12 -3.06 4.57
N ILE A 30 2.50 -2.06 3.77
CA ILE A 30 3.85 -1.46 3.79
C ILE A 30 4.13 -0.86 5.17
N ALA A 31 3.20 -0.07 5.72
CA ALA A 31 3.37 0.55 7.04
C ALA A 31 3.54 -0.49 8.15
N LEU A 32 2.72 -1.53 8.16
CA LEU A 32 2.79 -2.64 9.12
C LEU A 32 4.09 -3.43 9.00
N SER A 33 4.53 -3.73 7.78
CA SER A 33 5.78 -4.47 7.56
C SER A 33 7.00 -3.67 7.98
N LEU A 34 7.05 -2.36 7.71
CA LEU A 34 8.10 -1.47 8.22
C LEU A 34 8.11 -1.43 9.76
N ALA A 35 6.92 -1.32 10.40
CA ALA A 35 6.83 -1.32 11.86
C ALA A 35 7.23 -2.67 12.47
N LYS A 36 6.88 -3.80 11.84
CA LYS A 36 7.35 -5.15 12.23
C LYS A 36 8.89 -5.27 12.16
N MET A 37 9.54 -4.55 11.25
CA MET A 37 11.02 -4.44 11.19
C MET A 37 11.60 -3.49 12.25
N GLY A 38 10.81 -2.97 13.19
CA GLY A 38 11.24 -2.07 14.25
C GLY A 38 11.41 -0.61 13.85
N LYS A 39 10.90 -0.21 12.67
CA LYS A 39 10.92 1.18 12.22
C LYS A 39 9.81 1.99 12.91
N LYS A 40 10.07 3.26 13.18
CA LYS A 40 9.05 4.23 13.61
C LYS A 40 8.27 4.69 12.38
N VAL A 41 7.00 4.35 12.31
CA VAL A 41 6.18 4.53 11.09
C VAL A 41 4.97 5.42 11.34
N GLY A 42 4.72 6.33 10.41
CA GLY A 42 3.46 7.04 10.26
C GLY A 42 2.70 6.52 9.03
N LEU A 43 1.38 6.54 9.12
CA LEU A 43 0.47 6.25 8.01
C LEU A 43 -0.52 7.41 7.89
N MET A 44 -0.48 8.08 6.76
CA MET A 44 -1.38 9.21 6.45
C MET A 44 -2.31 8.83 5.30
N ASP A 45 -3.59 8.79 5.57
CA ASP A 45 -4.64 8.50 4.61
C ASP A 45 -5.31 9.82 4.18
N ILE A 46 -5.10 10.18 2.93
CA ILE A 46 -5.64 11.38 2.30
C ILE A 46 -6.65 11.05 1.19
N ASP A 47 -7.09 9.79 1.10
CA ASP A 47 -8.18 9.37 0.22
C ASP A 47 -9.53 9.74 0.84
N ILE A 48 -10.10 10.83 0.39
CA ILE A 48 -11.37 11.35 0.91
C ILE A 48 -12.57 10.55 0.39
N THR A 49 -12.42 9.90 -0.74
CA THR A 49 -13.53 9.19 -1.40
C THR A 49 -13.83 7.83 -0.78
N GLY A 50 -12.86 7.28 -0.07
CA GLY A 50 -13.00 6.00 0.63
C GLY A 50 -11.91 5.82 1.68
N PRO A 51 -11.94 6.62 2.77
CA PRO A 51 -10.88 6.59 3.78
C PRO A 51 -11.04 5.35 4.68
N ASN A 52 -10.52 4.21 4.24
CA ASN A 52 -10.70 2.92 4.89
C ASN A 52 -9.56 2.54 5.86
N VAL A 53 -8.51 3.34 5.98
CA VAL A 53 -7.37 3.03 6.83
C VAL A 53 -7.77 2.81 8.30
N PRO A 54 -8.61 3.64 8.95
CA PRO A 54 -9.00 3.39 10.34
C PRO A 54 -9.67 2.04 10.53
N LYS A 55 -10.57 1.63 9.63
CA LYS A 55 -11.21 0.32 9.69
C LYS A 55 -10.20 -0.80 9.60
N MET A 56 -9.32 -0.77 8.59
CA MET A 56 -8.30 -1.79 8.36
C MET A 56 -7.26 -1.90 9.49
N MET A 57 -7.09 -0.83 10.27
CA MET A 57 -6.14 -0.74 11.38
C MET A 57 -6.79 -0.93 12.75
N GLY A 58 -8.10 -1.24 12.82
CA GLY A 58 -8.84 -1.41 14.06
C GLY A 58 -9.01 -0.11 14.85
N LEU A 59 -9.09 1.03 14.16
CA LEU A 59 -9.19 2.37 14.73
C LEU A 59 -10.53 3.04 14.42
N GLU A 60 -11.55 2.28 14.01
CA GLU A 60 -12.90 2.82 13.79
C GLU A 60 -13.43 3.48 15.07
N GLY A 61 -14.08 4.62 14.93
CA GLY A 61 -14.65 5.35 16.06
C GLY A 61 -13.61 6.02 16.97
N THR A 62 -12.33 6.02 16.59
CA THR A 62 -11.30 6.74 17.35
C THR A 62 -11.45 8.25 17.13
N GLU A 63 -11.57 9.00 18.21
CA GLU A 63 -11.51 10.46 18.19
C GLU A 63 -10.05 10.92 18.31
N LEU A 64 -9.67 11.92 17.49
CA LEU A 64 -8.33 12.49 17.57
C LEU A 64 -8.22 13.43 18.78
N HIS A 65 -7.15 13.29 19.54
CA HIS A 65 -6.82 14.24 20.59
C HIS A 65 -6.17 15.50 20.00
N ILE A 66 -6.70 16.65 20.36
CA ILE A 66 -6.17 17.95 19.93
C ILE A 66 -5.85 18.78 21.19
N GLU A 67 -4.60 19.22 21.32
CA GLU A 67 -4.14 20.04 22.43
C GLU A 67 -3.24 21.16 21.88
N ASP A 68 -3.48 22.39 22.32
CA ASP A 68 -2.75 23.59 21.90
C ASP A 68 -2.63 23.75 20.35
N GLY A 69 -3.66 23.34 19.61
CA GLY A 69 -3.69 23.37 18.14
C GLY A 69 -2.88 22.27 17.48
N GLN A 70 -2.31 21.35 18.24
CA GLN A 70 -1.58 20.18 17.74
C GLN A 70 -2.48 18.95 17.72
N ILE A 71 -2.48 18.21 16.62
CA ILE A 71 -3.26 16.99 16.42
C ILE A 71 -2.38 15.80 16.78
N PHE A 72 -2.82 14.97 17.73
CA PHE A 72 -2.12 13.74 18.08
C PHE A 72 -2.65 12.58 17.24
N PRO A 73 -1.77 11.85 16.52
CA PRO A 73 -2.20 10.74 15.69
C PRO A 73 -2.73 9.58 16.53
N ALA A 74 -3.72 8.87 16.01
CA ALA A 74 -4.16 7.60 16.60
C ALA A 74 -3.02 6.59 16.56
N ILE A 75 -2.96 5.68 17.53
CA ILE A 75 -1.92 4.66 17.61
C ILE A 75 -2.50 3.31 17.19
N GLY A 76 -2.07 2.85 16.05
CA GLY A 76 -2.44 1.54 15.48
C GLY A 76 -1.51 0.41 15.91
N PRO A 77 -1.67 -0.79 15.32
CA PRO A 77 -0.83 -1.95 15.59
C PRO A 77 0.66 -1.63 15.44
N HIS A 78 1.49 -2.29 16.25
CA HIS A 78 2.94 -2.06 16.31
C HIS A 78 3.38 -0.61 16.58
N GLY A 79 2.49 0.23 17.12
CA GLY A 79 2.81 1.63 17.44
C GLY A 79 2.80 2.57 16.23
N ILE A 80 2.21 2.18 15.12
CA ILE A 80 2.07 3.04 13.93
C ILE A 80 1.22 4.25 14.29
N LYS A 81 1.71 5.44 13.96
CA LYS A 81 0.97 6.69 14.07
C LYS A 81 0.06 6.87 12.86
N VAL A 82 -1.25 6.94 13.07
CA VAL A 82 -2.25 6.98 11.99
C VAL A 82 -3.02 8.28 12.00
N ILE A 83 -3.09 8.93 10.85
CA ILE A 83 -4.01 10.02 10.55
C ILE A 83 -4.79 9.67 9.29
N SER A 84 -6.10 9.88 9.32
CA SER A 84 -6.97 9.64 8.15
C SER A 84 -8.02 10.73 8.03
N MET A 85 -8.40 11.02 6.79
CA MET A 85 -9.54 11.88 6.49
C MET A 85 -10.84 11.35 7.10
N ALA A 86 -10.94 10.04 7.36
CA ALA A 86 -12.09 9.43 8.06
C ALA A 86 -12.29 10.01 9.47
N PHE A 87 -11.22 10.37 10.18
CA PHE A 87 -11.33 10.93 11.53
C PHE A 87 -11.98 12.34 11.57
N LEU A 88 -12.11 13.00 10.42
CA LEU A 88 -12.77 14.30 10.29
C LEU A 88 -14.24 14.17 9.87
N ILE A 89 -14.74 12.95 9.67
CA ILE A 89 -16.10 12.67 9.27
C ILE A 89 -16.92 12.34 10.52
N GLU A 90 -17.84 13.23 10.91
CA GLU A 90 -18.69 13.04 12.09
C GLU A 90 -19.69 11.90 11.93
N ASP A 91 -20.18 11.67 10.72
CA ASP A 91 -21.18 10.65 10.44
C ASP A 91 -20.80 9.92 9.13
N PRO A 92 -20.27 8.69 9.23
CA PRO A 92 -19.79 7.94 8.06
C PRO A 92 -20.92 7.58 7.07
N ASP A 93 -22.18 7.57 7.49
CA ASP A 93 -23.33 7.25 6.62
C ASP A 93 -23.83 8.47 5.83
N LYS A 94 -23.36 9.67 6.17
CA LYS A 94 -23.72 10.88 5.43
C LYS A 94 -22.74 11.18 4.30
N PRO A 95 -23.23 11.51 3.09
CA PRO A 95 -22.35 11.95 2.02
C PRO A 95 -21.66 13.25 2.41
N VAL A 96 -20.34 13.19 2.56
CA VAL A 96 -19.54 14.38 2.86
C VAL A 96 -19.15 15.06 1.54
N ILE A 97 -19.69 16.24 1.30
CA ILE A 97 -19.34 17.04 0.13
C ILE A 97 -18.13 17.91 0.48
N TRP A 98 -16.95 17.34 0.32
CA TRP A 98 -15.71 18.08 0.44
C TRP A 98 -15.47 18.95 -0.79
N ARG A 99 -15.59 20.25 -0.64
CA ARG A 99 -15.16 21.19 -1.69
C ARG A 99 -13.63 21.29 -1.68
N GLY A 100 -13.01 21.46 -2.86
CA GLY A 100 -11.56 21.46 -3.02
C GLY A 100 -10.77 22.25 -1.95
N PRO A 101 -11.14 23.50 -1.63
CA PRO A 101 -10.45 24.28 -0.59
C PRO A 101 -10.47 23.64 0.80
N ILE A 102 -11.56 22.97 1.19
CA ILE A 102 -11.69 22.30 2.50
C ILE A 102 -10.79 21.08 2.56
N LYS A 103 -10.73 20.29 1.46
CA LYS A 103 -9.83 19.15 1.33
C LYS A 103 -8.36 19.56 1.51
N LEU A 104 -7.96 20.60 0.79
CA LEU A 104 -6.59 21.13 0.88
C LEU A 104 -6.25 21.65 2.27
N GLY A 105 -7.21 22.33 2.91
CA GLY A 105 -7.04 22.80 4.28
C GLY A 105 -6.78 21.65 5.27
N ALA A 106 -7.55 20.57 5.19
CA ALA A 106 -7.36 19.38 6.02
C ALA A 106 -5.99 18.70 5.76
N ILE A 107 -5.60 18.55 4.50
CA ILE A 107 -4.28 18.00 4.15
C ILE A 107 -3.15 18.88 4.68
N GLN A 108 -3.29 20.22 4.58
CA GLN A 108 -2.30 21.15 5.13
C GLN A 108 -2.20 21.05 6.66
N GLN A 109 -3.32 20.84 7.37
CA GLN A 109 -3.33 20.56 8.80
C GLN A 109 -2.63 19.25 9.13
N PHE A 110 -2.87 18.17 8.37
CA PHE A 110 -2.18 16.89 8.56
C PHE A 110 -0.66 17.00 8.35
N ILE A 111 -0.24 17.90 7.50
CA ILE A 111 1.19 18.16 7.25
C ILE A 111 1.79 19.07 8.34
N GLY A 112 1.05 20.09 8.77
CA GLY A 112 1.56 21.16 9.64
C GLY A 112 1.34 20.90 11.12
N ASP A 113 0.16 20.43 11.50
CA ASP A 113 -0.34 20.45 12.86
C ASP A 113 -0.30 19.07 13.55
N VAL A 114 -0.01 17.99 12.82
CA VAL A 114 0.10 16.66 13.42
C VAL A 114 1.43 16.45 14.13
N ALA A 115 1.35 15.95 15.36
CA ALA A 115 2.49 15.60 16.22
C ALA A 115 3.16 14.28 15.76
N TRP A 116 3.70 14.25 14.54
CA TRP A 116 4.37 13.06 14.02
C TRP A 116 5.59 12.65 14.85
N GLY A 117 6.36 13.62 15.35
CA GLY A 117 7.66 13.37 16.00
C GLY A 117 8.64 12.71 15.04
N ASP A 118 9.65 12.02 15.57
CA ASP A 118 10.66 11.34 14.75
C ASP A 118 10.07 10.07 14.14
N LEU A 119 10.10 9.98 12.80
CA LEU A 119 9.72 8.81 12.04
C LEU A 119 10.84 8.36 11.11
N ASP A 120 10.99 7.04 10.97
CA ASP A 120 11.83 6.46 9.92
C ASP A 120 11.13 6.50 8.56
N ALA A 121 9.79 6.32 8.53
CA ALA A 121 9.00 6.43 7.33
C ALA A 121 7.59 6.97 7.60
N LEU A 122 7.09 7.80 6.68
CA LEU A 122 5.69 8.16 6.56
C LEU A 122 5.15 7.58 5.26
N VAL A 123 4.23 6.62 5.36
CA VAL A 123 3.51 6.07 4.22
C VAL A 123 2.25 6.89 4.00
N ILE A 124 2.01 7.30 2.77
CA ILE A 124 0.92 8.21 2.43
C ILE A 124 0.02 7.53 1.40
N ASP A 125 -1.20 7.18 1.83
CA ASP A 125 -2.24 6.62 0.96
C ASP A 125 -2.95 7.73 0.21
N PHE A 126 -2.67 7.82 -1.11
CA PHE A 126 -3.21 8.87 -1.99
C PHE A 126 -4.59 8.50 -2.54
N PRO A 127 -5.41 9.47 -2.96
CA PRO A 127 -6.60 9.19 -3.73
C PRO A 127 -6.26 8.47 -5.04
N PRO A 128 -7.16 7.62 -5.58
CA PRO A 128 -6.92 6.90 -6.82
C PRO A 128 -6.91 7.83 -8.03
N GLY A 129 -6.18 7.43 -9.07
CA GLY A 129 -6.09 8.16 -10.33
C GLY A 129 -4.90 9.10 -10.42
N THR A 130 -4.87 9.88 -11.51
CA THR A 130 -3.77 10.78 -11.90
C THR A 130 -4.27 12.17 -12.29
N GLY A 131 -5.43 12.57 -11.75
CA GLY A 131 -6.06 13.85 -12.03
C GLY A 131 -5.57 15.00 -11.14
N ASP A 132 -6.37 16.05 -11.08
CA ASP A 132 -6.02 17.29 -10.36
C ASP A 132 -5.86 17.09 -8.84
N GLU A 133 -6.59 16.15 -8.26
CA GLU A 133 -6.58 15.90 -6.81
C GLU A 133 -5.22 15.35 -6.34
N PRO A 134 -4.70 14.22 -6.86
CA PRO A 134 -3.35 13.77 -6.54
C PRO A 134 -2.27 14.79 -6.86
N LEU A 135 -2.43 15.55 -7.95
CA LEU A 135 -1.49 16.61 -8.32
C LEU A 135 -1.42 17.69 -7.24
N THR A 136 -2.57 18.20 -6.84
CA THR A 136 -2.64 19.29 -5.84
C THR A 136 -2.10 18.84 -4.49
N VAL A 137 -2.41 17.60 -4.10
CA VAL A 137 -1.91 17.02 -2.86
C VAL A 137 -0.38 16.87 -2.90
N SER A 138 0.15 16.33 -4.00
CA SER A 138 1.61 16.15 -4.13
C SER A 138 2.38 17.48 -4.07
N GLN A 139 1.80 18.55 -4.57
CA GLN A 139 2.38 19.90 -4.52
C GLN A 139 2.34 20.51 -3.09
N THR A 140 1.44 20.02 -2.25
CA THR A 140 1.30 20.49 -0.86
C THR A 140 2.28 19.75 0.06
N LEU A 141 2.64 18.52 -0.28
CA LEU A 141 3.54 17.68 0.52
C LEU A 141 5.01 18.02 0.22
N PRO A 142 5.80 18.44 1.21
CA PRO A 142 7.21 18.75 0.99
C PRO A 142 8.04 17.46 0.87
N ASN A 143 8.96 17.45 -0.09
CA ASN A 143 10.03 16.46 -0.20
C ASN A 143 9.53 15.01 -0.14
N LEU A 144 8.72 14.60 -1.11
CA LEU A 144 8.37 13.19 -1.32
C LEU A 144 9.61 12.43 -1.82
N ASP A 145 10.02 11.39 -1.11
CA ASP A 145 11.22 10.61 -1.43
C ASP A 145 10.97 9.60 -2.54
N GLY A 146 9.73 9.18 -2.72
CA GLY A 146 9.38 8.31 -3.82
C GLY A 146 7.93 7.83 -3.82
N VAL A 147 7.53 7.22 -4.94
CA VAL A 147 6.20 6.67 -5.14
C VAL A 147 6.25 5.17 -5.40
N VAL A 148 5.40 4.44 -4.70
CA VAL A 148 5.05 3.03 -4.96
C VAL A 148 3.77 3.01 -5.78
N ILE A 149 3.80 2.34 -6.92
CA ILE A 149 2.64 2.21 -7.81
C ILE A 149 2.01 0.85 -7.63
N VAL A 150 0.71 0.85 -7.31
CA VAL A 150 -0.06 -0.38 -7.11
C VAL A 150 -0.88 -0.69 -8.34
N THR A 151 -0.76 -1.91 -8.84
CA THR A 151 -1.51 -2.44 -9.98
C THR A 151 -2.05 -3.85 -9.68
N THR A 152 -2.82 -4.40 -10.60
CA THR A 152 -3.26 -5.81 -10.61
C THR A 152 -2.79 -6.48 -11.90
N PRO A 153 -2.76 -7.83 -12.01
CA PRO A 153 -2.24 -8.52 -13.19
C PRO A 153 -3.03 -8.32 -14.49
N GLN A 154 -4.16 -7.61 -14.43
CA GLN A 154 -5.03 -7.39 -15.59
C GLN A 154 -4.40 -6.45 -16.62
N GLU A 155 -4.48 -6.77 -17.92
CA GLU A 155 -3.96 -5.91 -19.00
C GLU A 155 -4.49 -4.46 -18.95
N VAL A 156 -5.76 -4.28 -18.61
CA VAL A 156 -6.34 -2.94 -18.44
C VAL A 156 -5.64 -2.15 -17.34
N ALA A 157 -5.17 -2.81 -16.28
CA ALA A 157 -4.45 -2.16 -15.19
C ALA A 157 -3.04 -1.68 -15.61
N LEU A 158 -2.45 -2.28 -16.65
CA LEU A 158 -1.14 -1.86 -17.19
C LEU A 158 -1.21 -0.46 -17.80
N LEU A 159 -2.29 -0.15 -18.52
CA LEU A 159 -2.47 1.20 -19.09
C LEU A 159 -2.58 2.26 -17.98
N ASP A 160 -3.25 1.92 -16.88
CA ASP A 160 -3.41 2.83 -15.75
C ASP A 160 -2.11 2.96 -14.94
N SER A 161 -1.30 1.90 -14.87
CA SER A 161 0.05 1.94 -14.27
C SER A 161 0.97 2.88 -15.06
N ARG A 162 0.93 2.84 -16.40
CA ARG A 162 1.67 3.78 -17.26
C ARG A 162 1.30 5.23 -16.97
N LYS A 163 0.01 5.53 -16.81
CA LYS A 163 -0.45 6.87 -16.42
C LYS A 163 0.10 7.30 -15.06
N SER A 164 0.10 6.38 -14.08
CA SER A 164 0.61 6.66 -12.74
C SER A 164 2.12 6.92 -12.73
N ILE A 165 2.89 6.16 -13.51
CA ILE A 165 4.33 6.38 -13.66
C ILE A 165 4.61 7.72 -14.34
N ASN A 166 3.88 8.06 -15.40
CA ASN A 166 4.02 9.35 -16.08
C ASN A 166 3.60 10.52 -15.17
N PHE A 167 2.56 10.32 -14.34
CA PHE A 167 2.16 11.29 -13.32
C PHE A 167 3.30 11.53 -12.32
N ALA A 168 3.92 10.48 -11.78
CA ALA A 168 5.07 10.60 -10.88
C ALA A 168 6.21 11.38 -11.50
N LYS A 169 6.51 11.14 -12.79
CA LYS A 169 7.50 11.92 -13.56
C LYS A 169 7.10 13.39 -13.66
N THR A 170 5.82 13.69 -13.91
CA THR A 170 5.30 15.07 -14.03
C THR A 170 5.45 15.86 -12.74
N ILE A 171 5.20 15.23 -11.58
CA ILE A 171 5.38 15.87 -10.28
C ILE A 171 6.83 15.79 -9.75
N SER A 172 7.74 15.28 -10.55
CA SER A 172 9.17 15.11 -10.21
C SER A 172 9.41 14.26 -8.95
N VAL A 173 8.52 13.32 -8.68
CA VAL A 173 8.68 12.34 -7.59
C VAL A 173 9.24 11.05 -8.20
N PRO A 174 10.32 10.54 -7.66
CA PRO A 174 10.93 9.33 -8.16
C PRO A 174 10.02 8.09 -7.97
N VAL A 175 9.95 7.20 -8.98
CA VAL A 175 9.27 5.92 -8.85
C VAL A 175 10.17 4.93 -8.12
N LEU A 176 9.74 4.45 -6.94
CA LEU A 176 10.43 3.39 -6.18
C LEU A 176 10.21 2.04 -6.84
N GLY A 177 9.04 1.85 -7.43
CA GLY A 177 8.71 0.68 -8.21
C GLY A 177 7.22 0.36 -8.24
N VAL A 178 6.91 -0.79 -8.85
CA VAL A 178 5.56 -1.30 -9.05
C VAL A 178 5.33 -2.51 -8.15
N VAL A 179 4.18 -2.55 -7.46
CA VAL A 179 3.65 -3.70 -6.72
C VAL A 179 2.48 -4.28 -7.50
N GLU A 180 2.54 -5.56 -7.84
CA GLU A 180 1.43 -6.31 -8.41
C GLU A 180 0.61 -6.95 -7.29
N ASN A 181 -0.56 -6.39 -7.01
CA ASN A 181 -1.49 -6.90 -6.00
C ASN A 181 -2.48 -7.89 -6.61
N MET A 182 -3.08 -8.76 -5.79
CA MET A 182 -4.02 -9.80 -6.22
C MET A 182 -3.41 -10.77 -7.26
N SER A 183 -2.13 -11.08 -7.10
CA SER A 183 -1.34 -11.89 -8.02
C SER A 183 -1.42 -13.37 -7.66
N GLY A 184 -2.44 -14.03 -8.22
CA GLY A 184 -2.68 -15.46 -8.00
C GLY A 184 -3.33 -15.79 -6.66
N TYR A 185 -4.08 -16.88 -6.64
CA TYR A 185 -4.72 -17.44 -5.44
C TYR A 185 -4.12 -18.81 -5.14
N ARG A 186 -3.51 -18.96 -3.98
CA ARG A 186 -2.92 -20.22 -3.57
C ARG A 186 -3.94 -21.18 -3.00
N LEU A 187 -4.00 -22.36 -3.59
CA LEU A 187 -4.70 -23.53 -3.05
C LEU A 187 -3.69 -24.51 -2.47
N SER A 188 -4.01 -25.09 -1.33
CA SER A 188 -3.21 -26.14 -0.72
C SER A 188 -4.11 -27.17 -0.04
N GLY A 189 -3.57 -28.36 0.16
CA GLY A 189 -4.28 -29.43 0.81
C GLY A 189 -3.38 -30.64 1.08
N VAL A 190 -4.01 -31.72 1.53
CA VAL A 190 -3.35 -32.99 1.79
C VAL A 190 -4.06 -34.09 0.99
N ALA A 191 -3.28 -34.94 0.35
CA ALA A 191 -3.73 -36.13 -0.39
C ALA A 191 -2.89 -37.35 0.04
N SER A 192 -3.13 -38.51 -0.53
CA SER A 192 -2.22 -39.65 -0.35
C SER A 192 -0.81 -39.31 -0.87
N PRO A 193 0.25 -39.73 -0.18
CA PRO A 193 1.62 -39.52 -0.66
C PRO A 193 1.82 -39.94 -2.12
N GLY A 194 2.34 -39.02 -2.93
CA GLY A 194 2.56 -39.27 -4.37
C GLY A 194 1.30 -39.33 -5.23
N ALA A 195 0.12 -39.01 -4.69
CA ALA A 195 -1.11 -39.03 -5.49
C ALA A 195 -1.05 -38.00 -6.61
N GLU A 196 -1.44 -38.43 -7.81
CA GLU A 196 -1.60 -37.57 -8.98
C GLU A 196 -3.09 -37.28 -9.19
N PHE A 197 -3.45 -36.02 -9.34
CA PHE A 197 -4.82 -35.60 -9.63
C PHE A 197 -4.84 -34.28 -10.38
N SER A 198 -6.00 -33.90 -10.85
CA SER A 198 -6.16 -32.70 -11.65
C SER A 198 -7.27 -31.83 -11.07
N LEU A 199 -7.04 -30.52 -11.02
CA LEU A 199 -8.05 -29.50 -10.74
C LEU A 199 -8.41 -28.79 -12.04
N THR A 200 -9.67 -28.42 -12.18
CA THR A 200 -10.09 -27.55 -13.28
C THR A 200 -9.82 -26.09 -12.88
N GLY A 201 -8.92 -25.45 -13.59
CA GLY A 201 -8.61 -24.04 -13.37
C GLY A 201 -9.76 -23.10 -13.74
N PRO A 202 -9.69 -21.81 -13.37
CA PRO A 202 -10.74 -20.81 -13.67
C PRO A 202 -11.05 -20.64 -15.15
N ASN A 203 -10.06 -20.92 -16.02
CA ASN A 203 -10.16 -20.86 -17.48
C ASN A 203 -10.61 -22.19 -18.12
N GLY A 204 -11.00 -23.19 -17.32
CA GLY A 204 -11.39 -24.52 -17.76
C GLY A 204 -10.21 -25.44 -18.12
N VAL A 205 -8.97 -24.99 -18.00
CA VAL A 205 -7.77 -25.78 -18.28
C VAL A 205 -7.42 -26.65 -17.07
N PRO A 206 -7.18 -27.96 -17.24
CA PRO A 206 -6.74 -28.82 -16.17
C PRO A 206 -5.36 -28.43 -15.64
N ILE A 207 -5.21 -28.39 -14.32
CA ILE A 207 -3.95 -28.19 -13.60
C ILE A 207 -3.57 -29.52 -12.96
N SER A 208 -2.49 -30.14 -13.41
CA SER A 208 -1.99 -31.39 -12.83
C SER A 208 -1.25 -31.10 -11.53
N ILE A 209 -1.55 -31.87 -10.49
CA ILE A 209 -0.97 -31.77 -9.17
C ILE A 209 -0.42 -33.12 -8.76
N ILE A 210 0.78 -33.11 -8.19
CA ILE A 210 1.40 -34.27 -7.58
C ILE A 210 1.61 -33.97 -6.10
N ALA A 211 1.00 -34.73 -5.21
CA ALA A 211 1.24 -34.62 -3.78
C ALA A 211 2.66 -35.07 -3.42
N SER A 212 3.30 -34.38 -2.53
CA SER A 212 4.62 -34.73 -1.99
C SER A 212 4.60 -36.04 -1.17
N GLN A 213 5.77 -36.49 -0.72
CA GLN A 213 5.91 -37.75 0.04
C GLN A 213 5.24 -37.69 1.41
N ASP A 214 4.98 -36.53 1.96
CA ASP A 214 4.19 -36.29 3.16
C ASP A 214 2.70 -36.06 2.87
N GLY A 215 2.30 -36.13 1.60
CA GLY A 215 0.94 -35.92 1.13
C GLY A 215 0.55 -34.47 0.91
N ALA A 216 1.41 -33.49 1.21
CA ALA A 216 1.10 -32.08 1.02
C ALA A 216 1.10 -31.70 -0.47
N TRP A 217 0.23 -30.82 -0.85
CA TRP A 217 0.23 -30.23 -2.20
C TRP A 217 -0.16 -28.75 -2.15
N SER A 218 0.30 -28.00 -3.11
CA SER A 218 -0.15 -26.64 -3.37
C SER A 218 -0.05 -26.26 -4.82
N THR A 219 -0.92 -25.38 -5.26
CA THR A 219 -0.90 -24.78 -6.59
C THR A 219 -1.38 -23.33 -6.52
N THR A 220 -0.99 -22.51 -7.48
CA THR A 220 -1.47 -21.14 -7.59
C THR A 220 -2.40 -21.02 -8.79
N LEU A 221 -3.59 -20.48 -8.56
CA LEU A 221 -4.56 -20.19 -9.61
C LEU A 221 -4.42 -18.74 -10.05
N ASP A 222 -4.21 -18.53 -11.33
CA ASP A 222 -4.22 -17.21 -11.94
C ASP A 222 -5.66 -16.75 -12.17
N LEU A 223 -6.17 -15.95 -11.26
CA LEU A 223 -7.54 -15.43 -11.33
C LEU A 223 -7.71 -14.33 -12.39
N PHE A 224 -6.64 -13.57 -12.67
CA PHE A 224 -6.67 -12.37 -13.53
C PHE A 224 -5.61 -12.37 -14.63
N LYS A 225 -4.92 -13.43 -14.96
CA LYS A 225 -3.57 -13.54 -15.56
C LYS A 225 -2.47 -13.31 -14.51
N SER A 226 -1.21 -13.44 -14.90
CA SER A 226 -0.04 -13.22 -14.06
C SER A 226 1.02 -12.42 -14.82
N GLY A 227 1.84 -11.67 -14.09
CA GLY A 227 3.05 -11.03 -14.62
C GLY A 227 2.86 -9.67 -15.28
N GLY A 228 1.63 -9.16 -15.41
CA GLY A 228 1.41 -7.88 -16.07
C GLY A 228 2.07 -6.70 -15.37
N GLY A 229 2.12 -6.69 -14.04
CA GLY A 229 2.80 -5.64 -13.26
C GLY A 229 4.30 -5.63 -13.49
N GLU A 230 4.93 -6.81 -13.56
CA GLU A 230 6.36 -6.95 -13.84
C GLU A 230 6.70 -6.54 -15.27
N GLU A 231 5.91 -6.99 -16.26
CA GLU A 231 6.04 -6.58 -17.65
C GLU A 231 5.93 -5.06 -17.81
N SER A 232 4.93 -4.45 -17.14
CA SER A 232 4.77 -2.99 -17.14
C SER A 232 5.95 -2.28 -16.51
N ALA A 233 6.51 -2.79 -15.43
CA ALA A 233 7.68 -2.23 -14.77
C ALA A 233 8.91 -2.29 -15.69
N GLN A 234 9.10 -3.41 -16.39
CA GLN A 234 10.18 -3.60 -17.35
C GLN A 234 10.04 -2.65 -18.55
N ASP A 235 8.86 -2.56 -19.16
CA ASP A 235 8.57 -1.69 -20.31
C ASP A 235 8.83 -0.21 -20.00
N LEU A 236 8.65 0.21 -18.76
CA LEU A 236 8.74 1.60 -18.32
C LEU A 236 10.05 1.91 -17.58
N GLU A 237 10.95 0.92 -17.54
CA GLU A 237 12.28 1.01 -16.92
C GLU A 237 12.21 1.48 -15.46
N VAL A 238 11.23 0.92 -14.71
CA VAL A 238 11.10 1.14 -13.27
C VAL A 238 11.25 -0.16 -12.49
N PRO A 239 11.69 -0.14 -11.22
CA PRO A 239 11.82 -1.36 -10.44
C PRO A 239 10.48 -2.11 -10.30
N PHE A 240 10.53 -3.43 -10.32
CA PHE A 240 9.45 -4.29 -9.87
C PHE A 240 9.68 -4.66 -8.41
N LEU A 241 8.74 -4.29 -7.52
CA LEU A 241 8.91 -4.48 -6.07
C LEU A 241 8.43 -5.84 -5.58
N GLY A 242 7.56 -6.50 -6.33
CA GLY A 242 7.07 -7.83 -5.99
C GLY A 242 5.59 -8.02 -6.24
N ARG A 243 5.14 -9.25 -5.93
CA ARG A 243 3.75 -9.69 -6.05
C ARG A 243 3.15 -9.95 -4.69
N LEU A 244 1.92 -9.50 -4.50
CA LEU A 244 1.12 -9.80 -3.32
C LEU A 244 0.01 -10.77 -3.73
N PRO A 245 -0.15 -11.91 -3.06
CA PRO A 245 -1.15 -12.89 -3.40
C PRO A 245 -2.57 -12.37 -3.18
N PHE A 246 -3.53 -12.92 -3.91
CA PHE A 246 -4.93 -12.78 -3.55
C PHE A 246 -5.20 -13.65 -2.32
N ASP A 247 -5.34 -13.03 -1.16
CA ASP A 247 -5.62 -13.70 0.11
C ASP A 247 -6.98 -13.25 0.66
N PRO A 248 -8.00 -14.14 0.70
CA PRO A 248 -9.30 -13.81 1.31
C PRO A 248 -9.20 -13.38 2.78
N GLY A 249 -8.11 -13.77 3.47
CA GLY A 249 -7.81 -13.31 4.83
C GLY A 249 -7.52 -11.82 4.92
N VAL A 250 -7.02 -11.21 3.85
CA VAL A 250 -6.80 -9.76 3.76
C VAL A 250 -8.14 -9.02 3.77
N VAL A 251 -9.12 -9.51 3.00
CA VAL A 251 -10.47 -8.90 2.96
C VAL A 251 -11.14 -9.01 4.32
N ARG A 252 -11.19 -10.22 4.89
CA ARG A 252 -11.79 -10.44 6.21
C ARG A 252 -11.10 -9.64 7.30
N GLY A 253 -9.75 -9.63 7.31
CA GLY A 253 -8.99 -8.86 8.29
C GLY A 253 -9.24 -7.36 8.16
N GLY A 254 -9.42 -6.84 6.95
CA GLY A 254 -9.81 -5.44 6.71
C GLY A 254 -11.20 -5.12 7.25
N ASP A 255 -12.17 -6.04 7.12
CA ASP A 255 -13.53 -5.87 7.64
C ASP A 255 -13.58 -5.99 9.16
N ASP A 256 -12.76 -6.86 9.75
CA ASP A 256 -12.70 -7.13 11.20
C ASP A 256 -11.77 -6.15 11.95
N GLY A 257 -11.06 -5.26 11.24
CA GLY A 257 -10.10 -4.33 11.83
C GLY A 257 -8.80 -5.00 12.33
N VAL A 258 -8.52 -6.23 11.90
CA VAL A 258 -7.30 -6.98 12.22
C VAL A 258 -6.56 -7.33 10.95
N HIS A 259 -5.63 -6.47 10.55
CA HIS A 259 -4.89 -6.64 9.30
C HIS A 259 -4.20 -8.02 9.21
N ARG A 260 -4.19 -8.62 8.00
CA ARG A 260 -3.66 -9.97 7.76
C ARG A 260 -2.22 -10.17 8.27
N ILE A 261 -1.36 -9.17 8.14
CA ILE A 261 0.03 -9.20 8.64
C ILE A 261 0.09 -9.31 10.17
N VAL A 262 -0.91 -8.75 10.87
CA VAL A 262 -1.01 -8.83 12.34
C VAL A 262 -1.58 -10.18 12.76
N ALA A 263 -2.62 -10.65 12.06
CA ALA A 263 -3.30 -11.91 12.36
C ALA A 263 -2.42 -13.15 12.08
N ASP A 264 -1.58 -13.09 11.03
CA ASP A 264 -0.72 -14.19 10.59
C ASP A 264 0.66 -13.63 10.17
N PRO A 265 1.50 -13.27 11.17
CA PRO A 265 2.75 -12.55 10.93
C PRO A 265 3.80 -13.36 10.18
N ASP A 266 3.68 -14.68 10.16
CA ASP A 266 4.60 -15.60 9.46
C ASP A 266 3.95 -16.22 8.21
N GLY A 267 2.74 -15.79 7.88
CA GLY A 267 2.00 -16.26 6.71
C GLY A 267 2.62 -15.79 5.38
N GLU A 268 2.11 -16.38 4.29
CA GLU A 268 2.59 -16.07 2.93
C GLU A 268 2.42 -14.58 2.59
N THR A 269 1.26 -14.02 2.92
CA THR A 269 0.97 -12.60 2.68
C THR A 269 1.93 -11.70 3.45
N ALA A 270 2.21 -12.01 4.72
CA ALA A 270 3.14 -11.21 5.53
C ALA A 270 4.58 -11.28 4.99
N ARG A 271 5.03 -12.46 4.52
CA ARG A 271 6.34 -12.60 3.85
C ARG A 271 6.41 -11.81 2.55
N ALA A 272 5.39 -11.92 1.70
CA ALA A 272 5.35 -11.16 0.44
C ALA A 272 5.40 -9.64 0.66
N PHE A 273 4.73 -9.13 1.69
CA PHE A 273 4.87 -7.73 2.09
C PHE A 273 6.27 -7.40 2.62
N GLY A 274 6.91 -8.32 3.34
CA GLY A 274 8.29 -8.19 3.79
C GLY A 274 9.24 -7.99 2.61
N ASP A 275 9.17 -8.85 1.60
CA ASP A 275 9.98 -8.77 0.38
C ASP A 275 9.76 -7.45 -0.37
N VAL A 276 8.50 -7.02 -0.51
CA VAL A 276 8.16 -5.72 -1.12
C VAL A 276 8.79 -4.56 -0.35
N VAL A 277 8.74 -4.57 0.97
CA VAL A 277 9.32 -3.51 1.81
C VAL A 277 10.84 -3.50 1.72
N GLU A 278 11.49 -4.65 1.71
CA GLU A 278 12.95 -4.73 1.50
C GLU A 278 13.35 -4.12 0.15
N ASN A 279 12.60 -4.40 -0.92
CA ASN A 279 12.83 -3.82 -2.25
C ASN A 279 12.56 -2.30 -2.28
N ILE A 280 11.59 -1.79 -1.51
CA ILE A 280 11.38 -0.35 -1.32
C ILE A 280 12.60 0.30 -0.65
N LEU A 281 13.08 -0.29 0.45
CA LEU A 281 14.26 0.23 1.17
C LEU A 281 15.50 0.23 0.29
N ASN A 282 15.74 -0.85 -0.45
CA ASN A 282 16.85 -0.93 -1.42
C ASN A 282 16.74 0.16 -2.51
N SER A 283 15.53 0.46 -2.98
CA SER A 283 15.30 1.52 -3.96
C SER A 283 15.57 2.92 -3.38
N LEU A 284 15.27 3.15 -2.10
CA LEU A 284 15.58 4.40 -1.40
C LEU A 284 17.10 4.57 -1.20
N ASP A 285 17.79 3.53 -0.77
CA ASP A 285 19.24 3.56 -0.49
C ASP A 285 20.08 3.77 -1.74
N ASN A 286 19.74 3.10 -2.84
CA ASN A 286 20.44 3.24 -4.13
C ASN A 286 20.40 4.68 -4.66
N ARG A 287 19.37 5.45 -4.34
CA ARG A 287 19.23 6.86 -4.74
C ARG A 287 20.08 7.79 -3.92
N ASN A 288 20.16 7.56 -2.60
CA ASN A 288 21.02 8.33 -1.73
C ASN A 288 22.49 8.24 -2.16
N THR A 289 22.90 7.06 -2.64
CA THR A 289 24.26 6.84 -3.17
C THR A 289 24.53 7.52 -4.52
N HIS A 290 23.52 7.73 -5.37
CA HIS A 290 23.68 8.44 -6.64
C HIS A 290 23.71 9.96 -6.47
N ASN A 291 22.93 10.51 -5.54
CA ASN A 291 22.92 11.95 -5.25
C ASN A 291 24.22 12.44 -4.58
N VAL A 292 24.90 11.57 -3.83
CA VAL A 292 26.21 11.90 -3.20
C VAL A 292 27.37 11.93 -4.20
N LYS A 293 27.23 11.32 -5.39
CA LYS A 293 28.27 11.32 -6.45
C LYS A 293 28.21 12.51 -7.41
N ILE A 294 27.22 13.39 -7.28
CA ILE A 294 27.00 14.53 -8.19
C ILE A 294 27.32 15.86 -7.49
N THR A 295 27.66 15.85 -6.21
CA THR A 295 28.18 17.01 -5.46
C THR A 295 29.68 16.92 -5.29
#